data_dd25e38d672416eb8145bb2953876a17
#
_entry.id   dd25e38d672416eb8145bb2953876a17
#
_cell.length_a   1.000
_cell.length_b   1.000
_cell.length_c   1.000
_cell.angle_alpha   90.00
_cell.angle_beta   90.00
_cell.angle_gamma   90.00
#
_symmetry.space_group_name_H-M   'P 1'
#
loop_
_entity.id
_entity.type
_entity.pdbx_description
1 polymer ?
#
loop_
_entity_poly.entity_id
_entity_poly.type
_entity_poly.pdbx_seq_one_letter_code
_entity_poly.pdbx_strand_id
1 'polypeptide(L)'
;MKPALIYSLLILLLPVTLWGQSLRKAVPEYDFARFDKNRIDFQGDSSAFERLFDKMDSVLFLGKGNLRVLHIGGSHVQAGTLTRQLRNNLLSLRPALDGGRGLVFPFSAAHTNNPSSFTVNYEGSWKVTKNVQREPDHRLGLTGIALSASDDKASV
;
A
#
# COMPACT_ATOMS: atom_id res chain seq x y z
N MET A 1 39.61 34.69 -16.31
CA MET A 1 38.52 33.82 -16.75
C MET A 1 37.45 34.69 -17.40
N LYS A 2 36.98 34.33 -18.59
CA LYS A 2 35.96 35.15 -19.29
C LYS A 2 34.63 35.07 -18.52
N PRO A 3 33.91 36.14 -18.28
CA PRO A 3 32.66 36.15 -17.51
C PRO A 3 31.59 35.20 -18.05
N ALA A 4 31.60 34.99 -19.37
CA ALA A 4 30.70 34.02 -20.02
C ALA A 4 30.83 32.57 -19.50
N LEU A 5 32.01 32.14 -19.08
CA LEU A 5 32.26 30.80 -18.55
C LEU A 5 31.69 30.64 -17.14
N ILE A 6 31.64 31.71 -16.35
CA ILE A 6 31.07 31.72 -14.99
C ILE A 6 29.53 31.63 -15.09
N TYR A 7 28.92 32.37 -16.04
CA TYR A 7 27.46 32.34 -16.24
C TYR A 7 26.99 30.97 -16.78
N SER A 8 27.73 30.34 -17.68
CA SER A 8 27.38 29.00 -18.18
C SER A 8 27.49 27.93 -17.08
N LEU A 9 28.46 28.03 -16.17
CA LEU A 9 28.59 27.13 -15.03
C LEU A 9 27.45 27.31 -14.01
N LEU A 10 27.02 28.57 -13.77
CA LEU A 10 25.89 28.89 -12.89
C LEU A 10 24.56 28.36 -13.44
N ILE A 11 24.35 28.44 -14.76
CA ILE A 11 23.14 27.93 -15.42
C ILE A 11 23.09 26.39 -15.38
N LEU A 12 24.24 25.72 -15.44
CA LEU A 12 24.32 24.25 -15.36
C LEU A 12 24.03 23.72 -13.94
N LEU A 13 24.25 24.53 -12.90
CA LEU A 13 24.00 24.16 -11.49
C LEU A 13 22.55 24.40 -11.05
N LEU A 14 21.82 25.27 -11.74
CA LEU A 14 20.41 25.62 -11.40
C LEU A 14 19.43 24.44 -11.45
N PRO A 15 19.47 23.49 -12.41
CA PRO A 15 18.50 22.40 -12.43
C PRO A 15 18.72 21.34 -11.35
N VAL A 16 19.92 21.23 -10.80
CA VAL A 16 20.21 20.21 -9.77
C VAL A 16 19.56 20.55 -8.43
N THR A 17 19.39 21.82 -8.12
CA THR A 17 18.77 22.26 -6.88
C THR A 17 17.23 22.22 -6.90
N LEU A 18 16.62 22.23 -8.09
CA LEU A 18 15.16 22.18 -8.26
C LEU A 18 14.57 20.76 -8.17
N TRP A 19 15.36 19.72 -8.41
CA TRP A 19 14.88 18.34 -8.38
C TRP A 19 14.80 17.74 -6.98
N GLY A 20 15.46 18.33 -6.01
CA GLY A 20 15.48 17.83 -4.61
C GLY A 20 14.25 18.22 -3.78
N GLN A 21 13.38 19.10 -4.24
CA GLN A 21 12.27 19.64 -3.43
C GLN A 21 10.93 18.93 -3.61
N SER A 22 10.78 18.04 -4.60
CA SER A 22 9.47 17.46 -4.94
C SER A 22 9.10 16.21 -4.14
N LEU A 23 9.95 15.67 -3.30
CA LEU A 23 9.69 14.43 -2.55
C LEU A 23 8.92 14.63 -1.23
N ARG A 24 8.77 15.86 -0.76
CA ARG A 24 7.94 16.13 0.42
C ARG A 24 6.52 16.51 -0.02
N LYS A 25 5.65 15.52 -0.11
CA LYS A 25 4.22 15.79 -0.13
C LYS A 25 3.85 16.47 1.17
N ALA A 26 3.36 17.71 1.11
CA ALA A 26 2.86 18.40 2.28
C ALA A 26 1.75 17.54 2.91
N VAL A 27 1.95 17.13 4.15
CA VAL A 27 0.91 16.45 4.92
C VAL A 27 -0.01 17.56 5.44
N PRO A 28 -1.32 17.51 5.17
CA PRO A 28 -2.24 18.49 5.74
C PRO A 28 -2.15 18.46 7.26
N GLU A 29 -1.99 19.61 7.87
CA GLU A 29 -2.05 19.75 9.32
C GLU A 29 -3.52 19.88 9.74
N TYR A 30 -3.90 19.09 10.73
CA TYR A 30 -5.23 19.10 11.33
C TYR A 30 -5.09 19.36 12.82
N ASP A 31 -5.85 20.28 13.36
CA ASP A 31 -5.80 20.68 14.78
C ASP A 31 -6.08 19.52 15.75
N PHE A 32 -6.86 18.53 15.31
CA PHE A 32 -7.16 17.33 16.09
C PHE A 32 -6.05 16.28 16.02
N ALA A 33 -5.09 16.40 15.11
CA ALA A 33 -4.03 15.40 14.92
C ALA A 33 -2.77 15.78 15.69
N ARG A 34 -2.35 14.89 16.57
CA ARG A 34 -1.16 15.07 17.41
C ARG A 34 0.10 14.70 16.60
N PHE A 35 0.52 15.57 15.67
CA PHE A 35 1.72 15.35 14.86
C PHE A 35 3.02 15.28 15.69
N ASP A 36 3.04 15.90 16.87
CA ASP A 36 4.12 15.76 17.86
C ASP A 36 4.32 14.31 18.34
N LYS A 37 3.30 13.47 18.23
CA LYS A 37 3.35 12.04 18.56
C LYS A 37 3.68 11.14 17.36
N ASN A 38 3.79 11.69 16.15
CA ASN A 38 4.09 10.93 14.94
C ASN A 38 5.57 10.55 14.89
N ARG A 39 5.95 9.58 15.70
CA ARG A 39 7.29 9.02 15.79
C ARG A 39 7.24 7.50 15.97
N ILE A 40 8.27 6.84 15.47
CA ILE A 40 8.50 5.42 15.70
C ILE A 40 9.52 5.29 16.83
N ASP A 41 9.18 4.52 17.84
CA ASP A 41 10.10 4.16 18.93
C ASP A 41 10.56 2.72 18.69
N PHE A 42 11.86 2.55 18.46
CA PHE A 42 12.46 1.25 18.14
C PHE A 42 12.85 0.43 19.38
N GLN A 43 12.68 0.97 20.59
CA GLN A 43 13.01 0.29 21.84
C GLN A 43 14.46 -0.25 21.87
N GLY A 44 15.37 0.46 21.22
CA GLY A 44 16.80 0.14 21.20
C GLY A 44 17.30 -0.70 20.03
N ASP A 45 16.40 -1.30 19.20
CA ASP A 45 16.81 -2.03 18.00
C ASP A 45 16.08 -1.53 16.75
N SER A 46 16.79 -0.79 15.90
CA SER A 46 16.31 -0.26 14.62
C SER A 46 16.62 -1.16 13.42
N SER A 47 17.35 -2.27 13.61
CA SER A 47 17.93 -3.06 12.53
C SER A 47 16.90 -3.61 11.53
N ALA A 48 15.69 -3.91 11.98
CA ALA A 48 14.62 -4.37 11.08
C ALA A 48 14.15 -3.25 10.14
N PHE A 49 14.09 -2.00 10.62
CA PHE A 49 13.74 -0.84 9.80
C PHE A 49 14.88 -0.44 8.88
N GLU A 50 16.12 -0.54 9.30
CA GLU A 50 17.29 -0.30 8.45
C GLU A 50 17.24 -1.25 7.24
N ARG A 51 17.07 -2.54 7.47
CA ARG A 51 16.90 -3.52 6.36
C ARG A 51 15.70 -3.22 5.46
N LEU A 52 14.60 -2.71 6.01
CA LEU A 52 13.44 -2.29 5.22
C LEU A 52 13.80 -1.09 4.34
N PHE A 53 14.47 -0.07 4.89
CA PHE A 53 14.88 1.11 4.14
C PHE A 53 15.91 0.77 3.07
N ASP A 54 16.92 -0.04 3.34
CA ASP A 54 17.89 -0.53 2.36
C ASP A 54 17.19 -1.23 1.18
N LYS A 55 16.16 -2.03 1.49
CA LYS A 55 15.36 -2.70 0.46
C LYS A 55 14.51 -1.71 -0.33
N MET A 56 13.94 -0.71 0.33
CA MET A 56 13.19 0.36 -0.35
C MET A 56 14.12 1.16 -1.26
N ASP A 57 15.30 1.52 -0.81
CA ASP A 57 16.30 2.25 -1.59
C ASP A 57 16.74 1.43 -2.81
N SER A 58 16.95 0.13 -2.66
CA SER A 58 17.27 -0.76 -3.77
C SER A 58 16.17 -0.74 -4.85
N VAL A 59 14.90 -0.78 -4.46
CA VAL A 59 13.76 -0.72 -5.38
C VAL A 59 13.62 0.68 -5.98
N LEU A 60 13.70 1.72 -5.15
CA LEU A 60 13.44 3.11 -5.56
C LEU A 60 14.55 3.68 -6.44
N PHE A 61 15.81 3.50 -6.07
CA PHE A 61 16.94 4.14 -6.74
C PHE A 61 17.62 3.24 -7.77
N LEU A 62 17.72 1.94 -7.48
CA LEU A 62 18.41 1.00 -8.34
C LEU A 62 17.45 0.25 -9.28
N GLY A 63 16.16 0.27 -9.04
CA GLY A 63 15.18 -0.51 -9.79
C GLY A 63 15.35 -2.02 -9.62
N LYS A 64 15.93 -2.46 -8.50
CA LYS A 64 16.25 -3.87 -8.24
C LYS A 64 15.41 -4.44 -7.10
N GLY A 65 14.99 -5.69 -7.26
CA GLY A 65 14.20 -6.38 -6.25
C GLY A 65 12.73 -6.01 -6.24
N ASN A 66 12.04 -6.42 -5.18
CA ASN A 66 10.63 -6.08 -4.95
C ASN A 66 10.38 -5.85 -3.45
N LEU A 67 9.38 -5.05 -3.14
CA LEU A 67 8.87 -4.85 -1.79
C LEU A 67 7.50 -5.51 -1.67
N ARG A 68 7.37 -6.50 -0.79
CA ARG A 68 6.09 -7.13 -0.48
C ARG A 68 5.64 -6.68 0.90
N VAL A 69 4.45 -6.08 0.96
CA VAL A 69 3.85 -5.59 2.20
C VAL A 69 2.63 -6.42 2.53
N LEU A 70 2.62 -7.08 3.68
CA LEU A 70 1.45 -7.74 4.23
C LEU A 70 0.81 -6.81 5.26
N HIS A 71 -0.42 -6.39 5.00
CA HIS A 71 -1.19 -5.54 5.89
C HIS A 71 -2.33 -6.35 6.50
N ILE A 72 -2.30 -6.54 7.81
CA ILE A 72 -3.28 -7.28 8.58
C ILE A 72 -4.10 -6.30 9.42
N GLY A 73 -5.42 -6.46 9.42
CA GLY A 73 -6.32 -5.61 10.19
C GLY A 73 -7.79 -5.96 9.95
N GLY A 74 -8.68 -5.15 10.49
CA GLY A 74 -10.12 -5.32 10.38
C GLY A 74 -10.73 -4.70 9.11
N SER A 75 -11.95 -4.17 9.25
CA SER A 75 -12.77 -3.64 8.14
C SER A 75 -12.09 -2.57 7.29
N HIS A 76 -11.24 -1.72 7.86
CA HIS A 76 -10.51 -0.69 7.12
C HIS A 76 -9.47 -1.29 6.15
N VAL A 77 -8.86 -2.42 6.53
CA VAL A 77 -7.93 -3.16 5.66
C VAL A 77 -8.71 -3.92 4.59
N GLN A 78 -9.84 -4.54 4.95
CA GLN A 78 -10.74 -5.20 4.01
C GLN A 78 -11.25 -4.21 2.95
N ALA A 79 -11.74 -3.05 3.34
CA ALA A 79 -12.18 -2.00 2.42
C ALA A 79 -11.05 -1.44 1.53
N GLY A 80 -9.80 -1.73 1.86
CA GLY A 80 -8.62 -1.32 1.10
C GLY A 80 -8.30 0.17 1.18
N THR A 81 -8.97 0.95 2.01
CA THR A 81 -8.82 2.41 2.09
C THR A 81 -7.40 2.79 2.47
N LEU A 82 -6.93 2.31 3.61
CA LEU A 82 -5.58 2.58 4.10
C LEU A 82 -4.51 1.92 3.22
N THR A 83 -4.72 0.67 2.83
CA THR A 83 -3.78 -0.09 2.00
C THR A 83 -3.62 0.54 0.62
N ARG A 84 -4.70 1.04 0.02
CA ARG A 84 -4.66 1.76 -1.25
C ARG A 84 -3.86 3.05 -1.13
N GLN A 85 -4.10 3.84 -0.08
CA GLN A 85 -3.39 5.09 0.13
C GLN A 85 -1.89 4.85 0.33
N LEU A 86 -1.53 3.85 1.14
CA LEU A 86 -0.14 3.46 1.35
C LEU A 86 0.53 3.04 0.03
N ARG A 87 -0.13 2.19 -0.76
CA ARG A 87 0.37 1.77 -2.07
C ARG A 87 0.56 2.95 -3.01
N ASN A 88 -0.43 3.83 -3.12
CA ASN A 88 -0.34 5.01 -3.98
C ASN A 88 0.80 5.94 -3.56
N ASN A 89 1.00 6.11 -2.26
CA ASN A 89 2.12 6.90 -1.76
C ASN A 89 3.47 6.27 -2.12
N LEU A 90 3.62 4.95 -1.95
CA LEU A 90 4.85 4.25 -2.33
C LEU A 90 5.11 4.31 -3.84
N LEU A 91 4.09 4.08 -4.66
CA LEU A 91 4.21 4.13 -6.12
C LEU A 91 4.51 5.55 -6.63
N SER A 92 4.04 6.58 -5.93
CA SER A 92 4.31 7.97 -6.30
C SER A 92 5.75 8.41 -6.06
N LEU A 93 6.56 7.63 -5.33
CA LEU A 93 7.97 7.94 -5.06
C LEU A 93 8.83 7.82 -6.32
N ARG A 94 8.43 6.98 -7.28
CA ARG A 94 9.14 6.81 -8.56
C ARG A 94 8.14 6.47 -9.68
N PRO A 95 8.12 7.23 -10.80
CA PRO A 95 7.15 7.02 -11.89
C PRO A 95 7.20 5.64 -12.57
N ALA A 96 8.34 4.94 -12.49
CA ALA A 96 8.54 3.63 -13.10
C ALA A 96 8.22 2.45 -12.15
N LEU A 97 7.70 2.73 -10.95
CA LEU A 97 7.28 1.67 -10.04
C LEU A 97 5.95 1.10 -10.47
N ASP A 98 5.91 -0.22 -10.59
CA ASP A 98 4.67 -0.98 -10.72
C ASP A 98 4.38 -1.73 -9.42
N GLY A 99 3.13 -1.75 -9.02
CA GLY A 99 2.72 -2.38 -7.76
C GLY A 99 1.35 -3.01 -7.87
N GLY A 100 1.36 -4.31 -8.14
CA GLY A 100 0.16 -5.14 -8.14
C GLY A 100 -0.46 -5.31 -6.76
N ARG A 101 -1.71 -5.73 -6.77
CA ARG A 101 -2.40 -6.20 -5.57
C ARG A 101 -2.04 -7.67 -5.36
N GLY A 102 -1.55 -8.02 -4.17
CA GLY A 102 -1.18 -9.40 -3.86
C GLY A 102 -2.41 -10.29 -3.65
N LEU A 103 -3.18 -10.03 -2.58
CA LEU A 103 -4.35 -10.81 -2.23
C LEU A 103 -5.62 -10.18 -2.84
N VAL A 104 -6.37 -11.00 -3.58
CA VAL A 104 -7.72 -10.70 -4.05
C VAL A 104 -8.67 -11.74 -3.47
N PHE A 105 -9.81 -11.28 -2.96
CA PHE A 105 -10.87 -12.15 -2.44
C PHE A 105 -12.21 -11.57 -2.86
N PRO A 106 -13.19 -12.40 -3.27
CA PRO A 106 -14.50 -11.96 -3.75
C PRO A 106 -15.43 -11.55 -2.60
N PHE A 107 -15.13 -10.44 -1.95
CA PHE A 107 -15.89 -9.98 -0.80
C PHE A 107 -17.35 -9.70 -1.09
N SER A 108 -17.70 -9.31 -2.33
CA SER A 108 -19.10 -9.10 -2.74
C SER A 108 -19.90 -10.40 -2.69
N ALA A 109 -19.33 -11.53 -3.13
CA ALA A 109 -19.95 -12.85 -3.02
C ALA A 109 -20.10 -13.31 -1.56
N ALA A 110 -19.28 -12.76 -0.65
CA ALA A 110 -19.38 -12.96 0.79
C ALA A 110 -20.37 -12.00 1.49
N HIS A 111 -21.19 -11.26 0.74
CA HIS A 111 -22.11 -10.24 1.24
C HIS A 111 -21.43 -9.24 2.20
N THR A 112 -20.27 -8.74 1.80
CA THR A 112 -19.53 -7.74 2.55
C THR A 112 -18.81 -6.78 1.60
N ASN A 113 -18.27 -5.69 2.14
CA ASN A 113 -17.68 -4.62 1.34
C ASN A 113 -16.48 -5.09 0.53
N ASN A 114 -16.53 -4.85 -0.77
CA ASN A 114 -15.40 -5.03 -1.68
C ASN A 114 -14.53 -3.76 -1.70
N PRO A 115 -13.21 -3.89 -1.77
CA PRO A 115 -12.36 -2.73 -2.03
C PRO A 115 -12.69 -2.05 -3.35
N SER A 116 -12.71 -0.72 -3.37
CA SER A 116 -13.05 0.06 -4.57
C SER A 116 -12.01 -0.05 -5.71
N SER A 117 -10.90 -0.75 -5.49
CA SER A 117 -9.81 -0.91 -6.47
C SER A 117 -10.02 -2.06 -7.44
N PHE A 118 -11.05 -2.87 -7.27
CA PHE A 118 -11.47 -3.92 -8.21
C PHE A 118 -12.96 -4.24 -8.02
N THR A 119 -13.56 -4.76 -9.06
CA THR A 119 -14.95 -5.22 -9.05
C THR A 119 -14.96 -6.74 -9.06
N VAL A 120 -15.90 -7.31 -8.34
CA VAL A 120 -16.19 -8.74 -8.34
C VAL A 120 -17.57 -8.95 -8.93
N ASN A 121 -17.64 -9.70 -10.01
CA ASN A 121 -18.88 -10.23 -10.55
C ASN A 121 -19.01 -11.67 -10.05
N TYR A 122 -20.21 -12.05 -9.61
CA TYR A 122 -20.47 -13.40 -9.15
C TYR A 122 -21.92 -13.81 -9.49
N GLU A 123 -22.10 -15.08 -9.67
CA GLU A 123 -23.40 -15.68 -9.97
C GLU A 123 -23.65 -16.88 -9.05
N GLY A 124 -24.90 -17.33 -9.02
CA GLY A 124 -25.29 -18.47 -8.20
C GLY A 124 -25.38 -18.18 -6.72
N SER A 125 -25.49 -19.24 -5.93
CA SER A 125 -25.63 -19.16 -4.47
C SER A 125 -24.35 -19.57 -3.76
N TRP A 126 -23.98 -18.80 -2.74
CA TRP A 126 -22.76 -18.99 -1.98
C TRP A 126 -23.06 -19.11 -0.49
N LYS A 127 -22.59 -20.18 0.13
CA LYS A 127 -22.56 -20.28 1.59
C LYS A 127 -21.34 -19.53 2.11
N VAL A 128 -21.57 -18.62 3.05
CA VAL A 128 -20.54 -17.76 3.60
C VAL A 128 -20.27 -18.12 5.06
N THR A 129 -19.02 -18.38 5.40
CA THR A 129 -18.57 -18.56 6.77
C THR A 129 -17.57 -17.46 7.13
N LYS A 130 -17.77 -16.79 8.26
CA LYS A 130 -16.94 -15.65 8.72
C LYS A 130 -16.37 -15.93 10.11
N ASN A 131 -15.19 -15.36 10.39
CA ASN A 131 -14.51 -15.48 11.69
C ASN A 131 -15.28 -14.87 12.87
N VAL A 132 -16.26 -14.02 12.60
CA VAL A 132 -17.14 -13.44 13.63
C VAL A 132 -18.27 -14.36 14.04
N GLN A 133 -18.47 -15.48 13.36
CA GLN A 133 -19.45 -16.50 13.73
C GLN A 133 -18.93 -17.28 14.93
N ARG A 134 -19.85 -17.63 15.84
CA ARG A 134 -19.49 -18.34 17.08
C ARG A 134 -18.90 -19.72 16.83
N GLU A 135 -19.42 -20.40 15.81
CA GLU A 135 -18.98 -21.73 15.37
C GLU A 135 -18.86 -21.71 13.83
N PRO A 136 -17.65 -21.45 13.30
CA PRO A 136 -17.48 -21.46 11.85
C PRO A 136 -17.49 -22.90 11.31
N ASP A 137 -18.32 -23.16 10.31
CA ASP A 137 -18.47 -24.48 9.67
C ASP A 137 -17.23 -24.98 8.93
N HIS A 138 -16.32 -24.09 8.59
CA HIS A 138 -15.14 -24.39 7.76
C HIS A 138 -13.88 -23.74 8.30
N ARG A 139 -12.74 -24.30 7.92
CA ARG A 139 -11.45 -23.63 8.14
C ARG A 139 -11.39 -22.32 7.38
N LEU A 140 -11.10 -21.26 8.09
CA LEU A 140 -10.97 -19.93 7.50
C LEU A 140 -9.55 -19.70 6.99
N GLY A 141 -9.45 -19.08 5.81
CA GLY A 141 -8.19 -18.66 5.25
C GLY A 141 -7.72 -17.32 5.79
N LEU A 142 -6.75 -16.72 5.10
CA LEU A 142 -6.11 -15.47 5.50
C LEU A 142 -7.08 -14.28 5.63
N THR A 143 -8.18 -14.29 4.88
CA THR A 143 -9.21 -13.25 4.93
C THR A 143 -10.16 -13.36 6.13
N GLY A 144 -10.12 -14.47 6.87
CA GLY A 144 -11.10 -14.77 7.90
C GLY A 144 -12.49 -15.06 7.36
N ILE A 145 -12.62 -15.32 6.05
CA ILE A 145 -13.87 -15.63 5.36
C ILE A 145 -13.64 -16.85 4.47
N ALA A 146 -14.62 -17.75 4.43
CA ALA A 146 -14.69 -18.85 3.47
C ALA A 146 -15.98 -18.77 2.66
N LEU A 147 -15.88 -19.10 1.39
CA LEU A 147 -17.00 -19.22 0.45
C LEU A 147 -17.08 -20.66 -0.05
N SER A 148 -18.28 -21.23 -0.03
CA SER A 148 -18.57 -22.53 -0.60
C SER A 148 -19.71 -22.40 -1.62
N ALA A 149 -19.51 -22.93 -2.81
CA ALA A 149 -20.57 -23.01 -3.81
C ALA A 149 -21.75 -23.82 -3.26
N SER A 150 -22.95 -23.30 -3.40
CA SER A 150 -24.18 -23.94 -2.94
C SER A 150 -25.04 -24.50 -4.11
N ASP A 151 -24.67 -24.15 -5.33
CA ASP A 151 -25.30 -24.66 -6.56
C ASP A 151 -24.30 -24.74 -7.72
N ASP A 152 -24.70 -25.39 -8.81
CA ASP A 152 -23.87 -25.62 -10.00
C ASP A 152 -23.65 -24.36 -10.84
N LYS A 153 -24.34 -23.26 -10.55
CA LYS A 153 -24.22 -21.97 -11.24
C LYS A 153 -23.29 -21.01 -10.52
N ALA A 154 -22.76 -21.42 -9.37
CA ALA A 154 -21.88 -20.58 -8.59
C ALA A 154 -20.57 -20.31 -9.34
N SER A 155 -20.33 -19.06 -9.69
CA SER A 155 -19.12 -18.58 -10.37
C SER A 155 -18.66 -17.23 -9.80
N VAL A 156 -17.38 -16.94 -9.94
CA VAL A 156 -16.74 -15.68 -9.49
C VAL A 156 -15.72 -15.24 -10.54
#